data_4887828b62bd7f34b71ceba28681e36d
#
_entry.id   4887828b62bd7f34b71ceba28681e36d
#
_cell.length_a   1.000
_cell.length_b   1.000
_cell.length_c   1.000
_cell.angle_alpha   90.00
_cell.angle_beta   90.00
_cell.angle_gamma   90.00
#
_symmetry.space_group_name_H-M   'P 1'
#
loop_
_entity.id
_entity.type
_entity.pdbx_description
1 polymer ?
#
loop_
_entity_poly.entity_id
_entity_poly.type
_entity_poly.pdbx_seq_one_letter_code
_entity_poly.pdbx_strand_id
1 'polypeptide(L)'
;MAKEIKFGSEARAALEAGVNKLADTVRVTIGPKGRNVVLDKQFGAPLITNDGVTIAKEIELEDRFENMGAQLIKEVASKTNDVAGDGTTTATVLAQAMVHEGMKNLAAGANPIILRKGMRKATDTAVEAIKEMSQKISGKAQIANVAAISASDEEVGQLVADAMEKVSNDGVITVEESKTMHTELDLVEGMQFDRGYISAYMSTDMEKMEAVLEDPYILITDKKISNIQEVLPLLEQVVQAGAKLLIIAEDVEGEALTTLIVNKLRGTFQVVAVKAPGYGDRRKEM
;
A
#
# COMPACT_ATOMS: atom_id res chain seq x y z
N MET A 1 -29.65 6.31 14.73
CA MET A 1 -30.42 5.89 13.55
C MET A 1 -31.02 4.52 13.83
N ALA A 2 -32.30 4.30 13.48
CA ALA A 2 -32.92 2.98 13.54
C ALA A 2 -32.24 2.03 12.54
N LYS A 3 -32.07 0.76 12.93
CA LYS A 3 -31.49 -0.28 12.07
C LYS A 3 -32.61 -1.09 11.45
N GLU A 4 -32.54 -1.31 10.16
CA GLU A 4 -33.37 -2.28 9.45
C GLU A 4 -32.67 -3.65 9.51
N ILE A 5 -33.42 -4.72 9.75
CA ILE A 5 -32.86 -6.05 9.93
C ILE A 5 -33.60 -7.02 8.99
N LYS A 6 -32.82 -7.75 8.17
CA LYS A 6 -33.31 -8.83 7.29
C LYS A 6 -32.71 -10.17 7.73
N PHE A 7 -33.45 -11.25 7.51
CA PHE A 7 -33.04 -12.59 7.89
C PHE A 7 -33.19 -13.60 6.75
N GLY A 8 -32.55 -14.73 6.91
CA GLY A 8 -32.77 -15.92 6.08
C GLY A 8 -32.38 -15.74 4.61
N SER A 9 -33.22 -16.27 3.74
CA SER A 9 -32.97 -16.27 2.29
C SER A 9 -33.05 -14.88 1.66
N GLU A 10 -33.92 -14.01 2.17
CA GLU A 10 -34.05 -12.64 1.64
C GLU A 10 -32.78 -11.82 1.85
N ALA A 11 -32.19 -11.90 3.08
CA ALA A 11 -30.95 -11.21 3.37
C ALA A 11 -29.79 -11.71 2.50
N ARG A 12 -29.71 -13.03 2.30
CA ARG A 12 -28.67 -13.63 1.44
C ARG A 12 -28.82 -13.23 -0.01
N ALA A 13 -30.05 -13.27 -0.55
CA ALA A 13 -30.32 -12.90 -1.94
C ALA A 13 -29.96 -11.44 -2.22
N ALA A 14 -30.27 -10.51 -1.30
CA ALA A 14 -29.91 -9.11 -1.46
C ALA A 14 -28.38 -8.91 -1.43
N LEU A 15 -27.66 -9.57 -0.52
CA LEU A 15 -26.19 -9.51 -0.48
C LEU A 15 -25.58 -10.09 -1.77
N GLU A 16 -26.06 -11.24 -2.25
CA GLU A 16 -25.58 -11.87 -3.48
C GLU A 16 -25.87 -10.99 -4.71
N ALA A 17 -27.01 -10.33 -4.77
CA ALA A 17 -27.34 -9.38 -5.83
C ALA A 17 -26.32 -8.22 -5.87
N GLY A 18 -25.96 -7.69 -4.73
CA GLY A 18 -24.93 -6.64 -4.63
C GLY A 18 -23.55 -7.10 -5.06
N VAL A 19 -23.14 -8.30 -4.63
CA VAL A 19 -21.91 -8.96 -5.08
C VAL A 19 -21.88 -9.08 -6.60
N ASN A 20 -22.98 -9.57 -7.19
CA ASN A 20 -23.08 -9.78 -8.63
C ASN A 20 -23.04 -8.45 -9.40
N LYS A 21 -23.79 -7.43 -8.98
CA LYS A 21 -23.80 -6.13 -9.65
C LYS A 21 -22.40 -5.51 -9.74
N LEU A 22 -21.63 -5.53 -8.67
CA LEU A 22 -20.27 -5.02 -8.69
C LEU A 22 -19.35 -5.91 -9.53
N ALA A 23 -19.33 -7.21 -9.26
CA ALA A 23 -18.41 -8.11 -9.91
C ALA A 23 -18.68 -8.22 -11.43
N ASP A 24 -19.92 -8.20 -11.88
CA ASP A 24 -20.26 -8.23 -13.31
C ASP A 24 -19.83 -6.93 -14.00
N THR A 25 -19.89 -5.78 -13.33
CA THR A 25 -19.38 -4.51 -13.86
C THR A 25 -17.86 -4.55 -14.03
N VAL A 26 -17.13 -5.08 -13.04
CA VAL A 26 -15.67 -5.20 -13.12
C VAL A 26 -15.25 -6.26 -14.13
N ARG A 27 -15.99 -7.37 -14.23
CA ARG A 27 -15.67 -8.52 -15.09
C ARG A 27 -15.60 -8.17 -16.58
N VAL A 28 -16.29 -7.12 -17.06
CA VAL A 28 -16.25 -6.74 -18.47
C VAL A 28 -14.89 -6.25 -18.93
N THR A 29 -14.00 -5.91 -17.99
CA THR A 29 -12.65 -5.42 -18.27
C THR A 29 -11.61 -6.54 -18.43
N ILE A 30 -11.95 -7.80 -18.12
CA ILE A 30 -10.97 -8.90 -18.06
C ILE A 30 -10.55 -9.40 -19.44
N GLY A 31 -9.25 -9.68 -19.57
CA GLY A 31 -8.67 -10.39 -20.70
C GLY A 31 -8.52 -9.56 -21.97
N PRO A 32 -8.09 -10.20 -23.08
CA PRO A 32 -7.74 -9.50 -24.33
C PRO A 32 -8.94 -8.89 -25.06
N LYS A 33 -10.15 -9.23 -24.68
CA LYS A 33 -11.41 -8.61 -25.16
C LYS A 33 -12.03 -7.72 -24.11
N GLY A 34 -11.28 -7.35 -23.06
CA GLY A 34 -11.73 -6.45 -22.01
C GLY A 34 -12.18 -5.10 -22.59
N ARG A 35 -13.18 -4.51 -21.96
CA ARG A 35 -13.76 -3.23 -22.34
C ARG A 35 -13.58 -2.23 -21.23
N ASN A 36 -13.59 -0.97 -21.59
CA ASN A 36 -13.63 0.12 -20.62
C ASN A 36 -15.03 0.25 -20.03
N VAL A 37 -15.08 0.69 -18.79
CA VAL A 37 -16.29 1.12 -18.08
C VAL A 37 -16.28 2.64 -18.03
N VAL A 38 -17.44 3.24 -18.25
CA VAL A 38 -17.64 4.69 -18.11
C VAL A 38 -18.30 4.94 -16.77
N LEU A 39 -17.62 5.68 -15.92
CA LEU A 39 -18.08 6.04 -14.58
C LEU A 39 -18.55 7.48 -14.59
N ASP A 40 -19.77 7.72 -14.14
CA ASP A 40 -20.30 9.07 -13.95
C ASP A 40 -19.63 9.74 -12.77
N LYS A 41 -19.28 11.00 -12.91
CA LYS A 41 -18.70 11.83 -11.87
C LYS A 41 -19.65 12.97 -11.53
N GLN A 42 -19.89 13.19 -10.25
CA GLN A 42 -20.70 14.34 -9.80
C GLN A 42 -20.15 15.68 -10.26
N PHE A 43 -18.83 15.79 -10.42
CA PHE A 43 -18.14 16.97 -10.91
C PHE A 43 -17.09 16.56 -11.95
N GLY A 44 -17.09 17.25 -13.10
CA GLY A 44 -16.15 17.00 -14.19
C GLY A 44 -16.66 16.05 -15.26
N ALA A 45 -15.76 15.59 -16.12
CA ALA A 45 -16.07 14.65 -17.18
C ALA A 45 -16.20 13.21 -16.64
N PRO A 46 -17.02 12.34 -17.28
CA PRO A 46 -17.06 10.93 -16.93
C PRO A 46 -15.69 10.28 -17.03
N LEU A 47 -15.36 9.41 -16.09
CA LEU A 47 -14.11 8.65 -16.08
C LEU A 47 -14.26 7.39 -16.92
N ILE A 48 -13.40 7.21 -17.90
CA ILE A 48 -13.31 5.99 -18.71
C ILE A 48 -12.12 5.19 -18.23
N THR A 49 -12.34 3.98 -17.73
CA THR A 49 -11.29 3.14 -17.17
C THR A 49 -11.57 1.65 -17.35
N ASN A 50 -10.51 0.86 -17.37
CA ASN A 50 -10.56 -0.61 -17.30
C ASN A 50 -9.94 -1.15 -16.01
N ASP A 51 -9.50 -0.28 -15.11
CA ASP A 51 -8.93 -0.69 -13.84
C ASP A 51 -10.01 -1.18 -12.86
N GLY A 52 -9.89 -2.46 -12.46
CA GLY A 52 -10.88 -3.11 -11.63
C GLY A 52 -11.08 -2.50 -10.26
N VAL A 53 -10.00 -2.03 -9.60
CA VAL A 53 -10.10 -1.42 -8.27
C VAL A 53 -10.73 -0.03 -8.33
N THR A 54 -10.41 0.76 -9.35
CA THR A 54 -11.03 2.07 -9.58
C THR A 54 -12.53 1.93 -9.81
N ILE A 55 -12.93 0.99 -10.69
CA ILE A 55 -14.35 0.69 -10.93
C ILE A 55 -15.04 0.25 -9.63
N ALA A 56 -14.44 -0.69 -8.90
CA ALA A 56 -15.03 -1.22 -7.68
C ALA A 56 -15.22 -0.13 -6.60
N LYS A 57 -14.28 0.81 -6.48
CA LYS A 57 -14.35 1.91 -5.51
C LYS A 57 -15.48 2.90 -5.78
N GLU A 58 -15.83 3.11 -7.03
CA GLU A 58 -16.87 4.08 -7.44
C GLU A 58 -18.30 3.49 -7.39
N ILE A 59 -18.46 2.16 -7.32
CA ILE A 59 -19.78 1.56 -7.30
C ILE A 59 -20.45 1.73 -5.95
N GLU A 60 -21.61 2.40 -5.96
CA GLU A 60 -22.56 2.51 -4.86
C GLU A 60 -23.97 2.15 -5.37
N LEU A 61 -24.69 1.35 -4.61
CA LEU A 61 -26.02 0.87 -4.97
C LEU A 61 -27.09 1.54 -4.09
N GLU A 62 -28.24 1.85 -4.68
CA GLU A 62 -29.37 2.51 -3.97
C GLU A 62 -29.94 1.63 -2.86
N ASP A 63 -30.11 0.32 -3.12
CA ASP A 63 -30.56 -0.62 -2.10
C ASP A 63 -29.43 -0.86 -1.07
N ARG A 64 -29.71 -0.57 0.19
CA ARG A 64 -28.73 -0.65 1.29
C ARG A 64 -28.20 -2.06 1.53
N PHE A 65 -29.04 -3.10 1.34
CA PHE A 65 -28.64 -4.48 1.55
C PHE A 65 -27.82 -5.01 0.38
N GLU A 66 -28.17 -4.64 -0.83
CA GLU A 66 -27.33 -4.91 -2.01
C GLU A 66 -26.01 -4.17 -1.91
N ASN A 67 -26.04 -2.91 -1.48
CA ASN A 67 -24.82 -2.12 -1.31
C ASN A 67 -23.86 -2.75 -0.26
N MET A 68 -24.36 -3.37 0.80
CA MET A 68 -23.51 -4.13 1.72
C MET A 68 -22.81 -5.29 1.02
N GLY A 69 -23.49 -6.02 0.12
CA GLY A 69 -22.88 -7.06 -0.72
C GLY A 69 -21.79 -6.51 -1.63
N ALA A 70 -22.06 -5.39 -2.29
CA ALA A 70 -21.09 -4.69 -3.13
C ALA A 70 -19.86 -4.24 -2.31
N GLN A 71 -20.04 -3.69 -1.11
CA GLN A 71 -18.94 -3.27 -0.24
C GLN A 71 -18.01 -4.44 0.17
N LEU A 72 -18.56 -5.64 0.43
CA LEU A 72 -17.75 -6.81 0.73
C LEU A 72 -16.84 -7.21 -0.43
N ILE A 73 -17.31 -7.14 -1.66
CA ILE A 73 -16.50 -7.44 -2.85
C ILE A 73 -15.54 -6.30 -3.18
N LYS A 74 -15.93 -5.05 -2.96
CA LYS A 74 -15.05 -3.88 -3.06
C LYS A 74 -13.82 -4.02 -2.15
N GLU A 75 -13.99 -4.57 -0.95
CA GLU A 75 -12.88 -4.83 -0.04
C GLU A 75 -11.89 -5.86 -0.60
N VAL A 76 -12.38 -6.88 -1.32
CA VAL A 76 -11.51 -7.86 -2.00
C VAL A 76 -10.63 -7.18 -3.04
N ALA A 77 -11.21 -6.35 -3.90
CA ALA A 77 -10.45 -5.60 -4.91
C ALA A 77 -9.42 -4.67 -4.25
N SER A 78 -9.81 -3.93 -3.21
CA SER A 78 -8.91 -2.99 -2.50
C SER A 78 -7.76 -3.70 -1.83
N LYS A 79 -8.00 -4.79 -1.09
CA LYS A 79 -6.92 -5.58 -0.45
C LYS A 79 -5.98 -6.22 -1.46
N THR A 80 -6.48 -6.69 -2.60
CA THR A 80 -5.63 -7.22 -3.66
C THR A 80 -4.73 -6.13 -4.22
N ASN A 81 -5.26 -4.94 -4.44
CA ASN A 81 -4.48 -3.79 -4.90
C ASN A 81 -3.39 -3.40 -3.88
N ASP A 82 -3.74 -3.35 -2.60
CA ASP A 82 -2.80 -2.95 -1.54
C ASP A 82 -1.62 -3.94 -1.38
N VAL A 83 -1.85 -5.23 -1.66
CA VAL A 83 -0.82 -6.28 -1.49
C VAL A 83 -0.03 -6.52 -2.77
N ALA A 84 -0.68 -6.52 -3.94
CA ALA A 84 -0.07 -6.95 -5.20
C ALA A 84 -0.02 -5.86 -6.28
N GLY A 85 -0.82 -4.80 -6.16
CA GLY A 85 -0.92 -3.72 -7.16
C GLY A 85 -1.59 -4.14 -8.46
N ASP A 86 -1.90 -5.42 -8.66
CA ASP A 86 -2.52 -5.99 -9.86
C ASP A 86 -3.42 -7.18 -9.53
N GLY A 87 -4.17 -7.65 -10.51
CA GLY A 87 -5.07 -8.82 -10.36
C GLY A 87 -6.40 -8.51 -9.67
N THR A 88 -6.77 -7.26 -9.47
CA THR A 88 -7.99 -6.83 -8.77
C THR A 88 -9.27 -7.35 -9.45
N THR A 89 -9.33 -7.31 -10.78
CA THR A 89 -10.43 -7.87 -11.57
C THR A 89 -10.55 -9.37 -11.38
N THR A 90 -9.44 -10.11 -11.47
CA THR A 90 -9.39 -11.57 -11.29
C THR A 90 -9.84 -11.96 -9.88
N ALA A 91 -9.35 -11.28 -8.84
CA ALA A 91 -9.75 -11.51 -7.45
C ALA A 91 -11.24 -11.29 -7.23
N THR A 92 -11.80 -10.22 -7.81
CA THR A 92 -13.24 -9.90 -7.75
C THR A 92 -14.10 -10.98 -8.38
N VAL A 93 -13.72 -11.47 -9.56
CA VAL A 93 -14.45 -12.53 -10.29
C VAL A 93 -14.36 -13.88 -9.55
N LEU A 94 -13.19 -14.21 -9.00
CA LEU A 94 -13.00 -15.42 -8.18
C LEU A 94 -13.87 -15.35 -6.91
N ALA A 95 -13.88 -14.21 -6.23
CA ALA A 95 -14.71 -14.02 -5.04
C ALA A 95 -16.20 -14.16 -5.36
N GLN A 96 -16.68 -13.59 -6.47
CA GLN A 96 -18.05 -13.78 -6.94
C GLN A 96 -18.36 -15.26 -7.16
N ALA A 97 -17.50 -15.99 -7.85
CA ALA A 97 -17.70 -17.40 -8.12
C ALA A 97 -17.75 -18.23 -6.82
N MET A 98 -16.85 -17.95 -5.86
CA MET A 98 -16.86 -18.61 -4.56
C MET A 98 -18.14 -18.32 -3.77
N VAL A 99 -18.61 -17.09 -3.76
CA VAL A 99 -19.86 -16.71 -3.11
C VAL A 99 -21.03 -17.44 -3.75
N HIS A 100 -21.13 -17.41 -5.09
CA HIS A 100 -22.23 -18.03 -5.83
C HIS A 100 -22.31 -19.55 -5.59
N GLU A 101 -21.21 -20.27 -5.71
CA GLU A 101 -21.16 -21.71 -5.45
C GLU A 101 -21.38 -22.03 -3.95
N GLY A 102 -20.85 -21.21 -3.05
CA GLY A 102 -21.10 -21.33 -1.62
C GLY A 102 -22.58 -21.16 -1.27
N MET A 103 -23.27 -20.20 -1.87
CA MET A 103 -24.69 -19.94 -1.67
C MET A 103 -25.58 -21.08 -2.17
N LYS A 104 -25.24 -21.69 -3.31
CA LYS A 104 -25.93 -22.90 -3.81
C LYS A 104 -25.86 -24.05 -2.81
N ASN A 105 -24.67 -24.29 -2.27
CA ASN A 105 -24.47 -25.35 -1.27
C ASN A 105 -25.23 -25.06 0.05
N LEU A 106 -25.25 -23.80 0.49
CA LEU A 106 -26.04 -23.40 1.65
C LEU A 106 -27.55 -23.60 1.43
N ALA A 107 -28.04 -23.24 0.24
CA ALA A 107 -29.46 -23.46 -0.14
C ALA A 107 -29.82 -24.96 -0.18
N ALA A 108 -28.86 -25.81 -0.56
CA ALA A 108 -29.00 -27.26 -0.51
C ALA A 108 -28.89 -27.86 0.91
N GLY A 109 -28.72 -27.04 1.97
CA GLY A 109 -28.66 -27.48 3.35
C GLY A 109 -27.26 -27.81 3.89
N ALA A 110 -26.20 -27.44 3.19
CA ALA A 110 -24.85 -27.66 3.68
C ALA A 110 -24.59 -26.86 4.96
N ASN A 111 -23.82 -27.45 5.87
CA ASN A 111 -23.41 -26.76 7.08
C ASN A 111 -22.37 -25.68 6.78
N PRO A 112 -22.66 -24.39 7.08
CA PRO A 112 -21.77 -23.27 6.73
C PRO A 112 -20.39 -23.34 7.37
N ILE A 113 -20.26 -23.92 8.56
CA ILE A 113 -19.00 -24.08 9.26
C ILE A 113 -18.09 -25.09 8.53
N ILE A 114 -18.69 -26.21 8.08
CA ILE A 114 -17.97 -27.24 7.33
C ILE A 114 -17.58 -26.70 5.96
N LEU A 115 -18.52 -26.02 5.28
CA LEU A 115 -18.27 -25.39 3.98
C LEU A 115 -17.07 -24.42 4.06
N ARG A 116 -17.06 -23.52 5.07
CA ARG A 116 -15.96 -22.59 5.27
C ARG A 116 -14.61 -23.28 5.50
N LYS A 117 -14.59 -24.38 6.27
CA LYS A 117 -13.36 -25.17 6.45
C LYS A 117 -12.87 -25.79 5.14
N GLY A 118 -13.79 -26.32 4.33
CA GLY A 118 -13.49 -26.85 3.03
C GLY A 118 -12.94 -25.80 2.05
N MET A 119 -13.56 -24.63 2.00
CA MET A 119 -13.09 -23.50 1.17
C MET A 119 -11.67 -23.07 1.57
N ARG A 120 -11.42 -22.93 2.89
CA ARG A 120 -10.08 -22.58 3.37
C ARG A 120 -9.01 -23.59 2.93
N LYS A 121 -9.28 -24.88 3.14
CA LYS A 121 -8.35 -25.94 2.73
C LYS A 121 -8.11 -25.94 1.21
N ALA A 122 -9.16 -25.72 0.42
CA ALA A 122 -9.04 -25.63 -1.04
C ALA A 122 -8.20 -24.40 -1.45
N THR A 123 -8.40 -23.25 -0.79
CA THR A 123 -7.62 -22.04 -1.04
C THR A 123 -6.14 -22.26 -0.69
N ASP A 124 -5.83 -22.83 0.46
CA ASP A 124 -4.45 -23.13 0.88
C ASP A 124 -3.74 -24.02 -0.15
N THR A 125 -4.40 -25.11 -0.58
CA THR A 125 -3.86 -26.01 -1.63
C THR A 125 -3.69 -25.31 -2.98
N ALA A 126 -4.63 -24.46 -3.38
CA ALA A 126 -4.53 -23.69 -4.63
C ALA A 126 -3.36 -22.69 -4.57
N VAL A 127 -3.17 -22.01 -3.44
CA VAL A 127 -2.06 -21.06 -3.25
C VAL A 127 -0.70 -21.77 -3.32
N GLU A 128 -0.57 -22.96 -2.71
CA GLU A 128 0.65 -23.77 -2.81
C GLU A 128 0.94 -24.16 -4.27
N ALA A 129 -0.04 -24.67 -4.99
CA ALA A 129 0.10 -25.04 -6.40
C ALA A 129 0.47 -23.84 -7.28
N ILE A 130 -0.13 -22.68 -7.05
CA ILE A 130 0.21 -21.43 -7.78
C ILE A 130 1.64 -21.00 -7.49
N LYS A 131 2.11 -21.11 -6.24
CA LYS A 131 3.49 -20.80 -5.88
C LYS A 131 4.49 -21.72 -6.57
N GLU A 132 4.17 -23.03 -6.68
CA GLU A 132 5.01 -24.01 -7.40
C GLU A 132 5.07 -23.71 -8.91
N MET A 133 3.98 -23.22 -9.50
CA MET A 133 3.94 -22.87 -10.92
C MET A 133 4.57 -21.48 -11.21
N SER A 134 4.78 -20.66 -10.20
CA SER A 134 5.30 -19.31 -10.38
C SER A 134 6.75 -19.33 -10.85
N GLN A 135 7.10 -18.42 -11.74
CA GLN A 135 8.48 -18.26 -12.23
C GLN A 135 9.03 -16.92 -11.72
N LYS A 136 10.23 -16.96 -11.16
CA LYS A 136 10.92 -15.75 -10.74
C LYS A 136 11.33 -14.94 -11.97
N ILE A 137 10.99 -13.68 -11.95
CA ILE A 137 11.40 -12.73 -12.99
C ILE A 137 12.87 -12.35 -12.75
N SER A 138 13.66 -12.40 -13.82
CA SER A 138 15.05 -11.98 -13.82
C SER A 138 15.37 -11.21 -15.10
N GLY A 139 15.96 -10.03 -14.92
CA GLY A 139 16.41 -9.20 -16.01
C GLY A 139 15.36 -8.21 -16.55
N LYS A 140 15.89 -7.14 -17.13
CA LYS A 140 15.16 -5.96 -17.59
C LYS A 140 14.01 -6.25 -18.55
N ALA A 141 14.23 -7.14 -19.54
CA ALA A 141 13.21 -7.45 -20.53
C ALA A 141 11.96 -8.11 -19.93
N GLN A 142 12.13 -8.99 -18.92
CA GLN A 142 10.99 -9.62 -18.26
C GLN A 142 10.25 -8.61 -17.37
N ILE A 143 10.96 -7.71 -16.69
CA ILE A 143 10.36 -6.62 -15.90
C ILE A 143 9.55 -5.71 -16.84
N ALA A 144 10.13 -5.30 -17.98
CA ALA A 144 9.43 -4.49 -18.97
C ALA A 144 8.14 -5.16 -19.46
N ASN A 145 8.16 -6.45 -19.75
CA ASN A 145 6.97 -7.18 -20.20
C ASN A 145 5.87 -7.20 -19.14
N VAL A 146 6.22 -7.44 -17.87
CA VAL A 146 5.23 -7.44 -16.78
C VAL A 146 4.64 -6.04 -16.56
N ALA A 147 5.48 -5.03 -16.56
CA ALA A 147 5.04 -3.64 -16.41
C ALA A 147 4.19 -3.18 -17.60
N ALA A 148 4.54 -3.58 -18.84
CA ALA A 148 3.77 -3.28 -20.04
C ALA A 148 2.38 -3.92 -20.02
N ILE A 149 2.26 -5.16 -19.54
CA ILE A 149 0.96 -5.83 -19.38
C ILE A 149 0.10 -5.09 -18.36
N SER A 150 0.67 -4.71 -17.23
CA SER A 150 -0.05 -3.99 -16.16
C SER A 150 -0.49 -2.59 -16.59
N ALA A 151 0.39 -1.85 -17.26
CA ALA A 151 0.10 -0.50 -17.77
C ALA A 151 -0.73 -0.50 -19.06
N SER A 152 -0.83 -1.64 -19.75
CA SER A 152 -1.35 -1.74 -21.13
C SER A 152 -0.61 -0.83 -22.13
N ASP A 153 0.67 -0.57 -21.87
CA ASP A 153 1.53 0.33 -22.64
C ASP A 153 2.99 -0.14 -22.60
N GLU A 154 3.59 -0.34 -23.77
CA GLU A 154 4.97 -0.84 -23.90
C GLU A 154 6.02 0.22 -23.52
N GLU A 155 5.76 1.50 -23.79
CA GLU A 155 6.68 2.59 -23.45
C GLU A 155 6.75 2.78 -21.94
N VAL A 156 5.61 2.74 -21.26
CA VAL A 156 5.54 2.76 -19.79
C VAL A 156 6.23 1.53 -19.20
N GLY A 157 6.03 0.36 -19.79
CA GLY A 157 6.70 -0.87 -19.38
C GLY A 157 8.22 -0.75 -19.43
N GLN A 158 8.75 -0.20 -20.50
CA GLN A 158 10.19 0.04 -20.65
C GLN A 158 10.70 1.06 -19.63
N LEU A 159 9.97 2.15 -19.42
CA LEU A 159 10.32 3.19 -18.45
C LEU A 159 10.41 2.65 -17.01
N VAL A 160 9.45 1.80 -16.63
CA VAL A 160 9.47 1.13 -15.32
C VAL A 160 10.68 0.19 -15.20
N ALA A 161 11.00 -0.56 -16.26
CA ALA A 161 12.17 -1.43 -16.25
C ALA A 161 13.48 -0.64 -16.15
N ASP A 162 13.58 0.51 -16.81
CA ASP A 162 14.71 1.42 -16.70
C ASP A 162 14.86 2.00 -15.29
N ALA A 163 13.74 2.33 -14.65
CA ALA A 163 13.71 2.76 -13.26
C ALA A 163 14.19 1.66 -12.32
N MET A 164 13.66 0.43 -12.46
CA MET A 164 14.05 -0.72 -11.64
C MET A 164 15.55 -1.06 -11.77
N GLU A 165 16.11 -0.94 -12.96
CA GLU A 165 17.54 -1.16 -13.16
C GLU A 165 18.41 -0.14 -12.40
N LYS A 166 17.92 1.10 -12.26
CA LYS A 166 18.63 2.16 -11.54
C LYS A 166 18.49 2.09 -10.02
N VAL A 167 17.28 1.77 -9.53
CA VAL A 167 16.99 1.76 -8.07
C VAL A 167 17.17 0.40 -7.41
N SER A 168 17.45 -0.66 -8.18
CA SER A 168 17.50 -2.06 -7.71
C SER A 168 16.15 -2.62 -7.25
N ASN A 169 16.13 -3.88 -6.82
CA ASN A 169 14.90 -4.59 -6.41
C ASN A 169 14.26 -4.03 -5.13
N ASP A 170 15.03 -3.33 -4.31
CA ASP A 170 14.57 -2.77 -3.04
C ASP A 170 14.18 -1.28 -3.17
N GLY A 171 14.31 -0.72 -4.37
CA GLY A 171 13.96 0.66 -4.64
C GLY A 171 12.44 0.87 -4.75
N VAL A 172 11.99 2.05 -4.32
CA VAL A 172 10.59 2.47 -4.43
C VAL A 172 10.41 3.26 -5.73
N ILE A 173 9.44 2.87 -6.54
CA ILE A 173 9.03 3.60 -7.75
C ILE A 173 7.67 4.22 -7.47
N THR A 174 7.58 5.53 -7.59
CA THR A 174 6.33 6.29 -7.53
C THR A 174 6.00 6.85 -8.91
N VAL A 175 4.71 6.96 -9.20
CA VAL A 175 4.21 7.55 -10.44
C VAL A 175 3.41 8.79 -10.07
N GLU A 176 3.80 9.92 -10.62
CA GLU A 176 3.14 11.21 -10.39
C GLU A 176 2.82 11.87 -11.73
N GLU A 177 1.84 12.76 -11.73
CA GLU A 177 1.50 13.54 -12.91
C GLU A 177 2.60 14.55 -13.21
N SER A 178 3.17 14.48 -14.44
CA SER A 178 4.22 15.39 -14.85
C SER A 178 3.71 16.83 -14.93
N LYS A 179 4.53 17.77 -14.49
CA LYS A 179 4.29 19.21 -14.69
C LYS A 179 4.70 19.70 -16.07
N THR A 180 5.39 18.85 -16.83
CA THR A 180 5.83 19.10 -18.22
C THR A 180 4.94 18.35 -19.20
N MET A 181 5.16 18.56 -20.51
CA MET A 181 4.43 17.83 -21.56
C MET A 181 5.06 16.47 -21.89
N HIS A 182 6.10 16.07 -21.19
CA HIS A 182 6.85 14.85 -21.44
C HIS A 182 6.86 13.95 -20.22
N THR A 183 6.94 12.64 -20.47
CA THR A 183 7.18 11.65 -19.43
C THR A 183 8.66 11.66 -19.10
N GLU A 184 9.00 11.86 -17.86
CA GLU A 184 10.38 11.96 -17.36
C GLU A 184 10.61 10.92 -16.24
N LEU A 185 11.85 10.46 -16.13
CA LEU A 185 12.29 9.57 -15.07
C LEU A 185 13.26 10.33 -14.17
N ASP A 186 12.78 10.71 -12.99
CA ASP A 186 13.61 11.32 -11.96
C ASP A 186 14.14 10.24 -11.01
N LEU A 187 15.45 10.24 -10.81
CA LEU A 187 16.11 9.34 -9.87
C LEU A 187 16.51 10.13 -8.62
N VAL A 188 16.01 9.70 -7.49
CA VAL A 188 16.42 10.19 -6.17
C VAL A 188 17.21 9.08 -5.49
N GLU A 189 18.49 9.33 -5.21
CA GLU A 189 19.30 8.40 -4.41
C GLU A 189 18.95 8.58 -2.94
N GLY A 190 18.61 7.46 -2.27
CA GLY A 190 18.16 7.47 -0.90
C GLY A 190 16.63 7.51 -0.79
N MET A 191 16.12 8.03 0.32
CA MET A 191 14.70 8.13 0.61
C MET A 191 14.31 9.57 0.90
N GLN A 192 13.31 10.08 0.18
CA GLN A 192 12.71 11.38 0.45
C GLN A 192 11.34 11.18 1.12
N PHE A 193 11.11 11.88 2.23
CA PHE A 193 9.83 11.88 2.94
C PHE A 193 9.48 13.28 3.47
N ASP A 194 8.21 13.48 3.77
CA ASP A 194 7.60 14.77 4.10
C ASP A 194 7.83 15.26 5.54
N ARG A 195 8.61 14.52 6.33
CA ARG A 195 8.92 14.85 7.73
C ARG A 195 10.36 15.32 7.86
N GLY A 196 10.51 16.53 8.37
CA GLY A 196 11.83 17.09 8.70
C GLY A 196 12.28 16.78 10.14
N TYR A 197 13.31 17.48 10.59
CA TYR A 197 13.81 17.35 11.96
C TYR A 197 12.73 17.75 13.01
N ILE A 198 12.79 17.11 14.17
CA ILE A 198 11.78 17.27 15.23
C ILE A 198 11.84 18.66 15.87
N SER A 199 13.01 19.28 15.90
CA SER A 199 13.21 20.60 16.51
C SER A 199 14.11 21.48 15.66
N ALA A 200 13.78 22.77 15.52
CA ALA A 200 14.59 23.74 14.81
C ALA A 200 16.03 23.86 15.34
N TYR A 201 16.26 23.54 16.62
CA TYR A 201 17.60 23.50 17.21
C TYR A 201 18.49 22.36 16.68
N MET A 202 17.90 21.45 15.87
CA MET A 202 18.65 20.39 15.21
C MET A 202 19.18 20.78 13.83
N SER A 203 18.88 21.98 13.32
CA SER A 203 19.48 22.49 12.11
C SER A 203 21.01 22.63 12.27
N THR A 204 21.74 22.36 11.20
CA THR A 204 23.19 22.60 11.11
C THR A 204 23.50 23.95 10.48
N ASP A 205 22.58 24.44 9.65
CA ASP A 205 22.59 25.79 9.04
C ASP A 205 21.33 26.54 9.47
N MET A 206 21.48 27.52 10.31
CA MET A 206 20.38 28.32 10.86
C MET A 206 19.81 29.33 9.85
N GLU A 207 20.60 29.76 8.86
CA GLU A 207 20.13 30.71 7.86
C GLU A 207 19.22 30.03 6.83
N LYS A 208 19.60 28.82 6.41
CA LYS A 208 18.82 28.01 5.46
C LYS A 208 17.78 27.12 6.14
N MET A 209 17.83 27.00 7.46
CA MET A 209 17.00 26.07 8.24
C MET A 209 17.16 24.62 7.75
N GLU A 210 18.38 24.23 7.43
CA GLU A 210 18.74 22.89 6.96
C GLU A 210 19.58 22.13 7.98
N ALA A 211 19.48 20.81 7.97
CA ALA A 211 20.34 19.90 8.71
C ALA A 211 21.04 18.95 7.74
N VAL A 212 22.34 19.15 7.54
CA VAL A 212 23.15 18.33 6.65
C VAL A 212 24.14 17.52 7.48
N LEU A 213 24.08 16.22 7.37
CA LEU A 213 25.00 15.28 7.99
C LEU A 213 25.71 14.48 6.89
N GLU A 214 27.03 14.54 6.88
CA GLU A 214 27.87 13.73 6.00
C GLU A 214 28.29 12.46 6.73
N ASP A 215 28.08 11.30 6.14
CA ASP A 215 28.41 9.97 6.68
C ASP A 215 27.90 9.70 8.12
N PRO A 216 26.61 9.95 8.43
CA PRO A 216 26.10 9.71 9.76
C PRO A 216 25.85 8.22 10.02
N TYR A 217 25.98 7.81 11.28
CA TYR A 217 25.29 6.60 11.73
C TYR A 217 23.78 6.84 11.73
N ILE A 218 23.01 5.83 11.39
CA ILE A 218 21.54 5.92 11.32
C ILE A 218 20.95 4.95 12.34
N LEU A 219 20.22 5.49 13.32
CA LEU A 219 19.38 4.72 14.24
C LEU A 219 17.94 4.75 13.75
N ILE A 220 17.40 3.58 13.43
CA ILE A 220 16.00 3.42 13.01
C ILE A 220 15.27 2.62 14.09
N THR A 221 14.13 3.14 14.56
CA THR A 221 13.29 2.45 15.55
C THR A 221 11.81 2.77 15.35
N ASP A 222 10.97 1.79 15.58
CA ASP A 222 9.51 1.92 15.62
C ASP A 222 8.97 2.45 16.95
N LYS A 223 9.86 2.71 17.94
CA LYS A 223 9.50 3.17 19.26
C LYS A 223 9.58 4.69 19.39
N LYS A 224 8.85 5.23 20.36
CA LYS A 224 9.07 6.58 20.87
C LYS A 224 10.23 6.58 21.83
N ILE A 225 11.11 7.57 21.68
CA ILE A 225 12.24 7.78 22.55
C ILE A 225 11.90 8.96 23.48
N SER A 226 11.46 8.65 24.70
CA SER A 226 11.12 9.66 25.73
C SER A 226 12.20 9.73 26.81
N ASN A 227 12.88 8.60 27.08
CA ASN A 227 13.92 8.49 28.09
C ASN A 227 15.29 8.31 27.41
N ILE A 228 16.25 9.15 27.74
CA ILE A 228 17.59 9.10 27.16
C ILE A 228 18.36 7.81 27.52
N GLN A 229 18.03 7.18 28.64
CA GLN A 229 18.68 5.94 29.09
C GLN A 229 18.53 4.79 28.11
N GLU A 230 17.44 4.78 27.32
CA GLU A 230 17.17 3.72 26.33
C GLU A 230 18.22 3.71 25.20
N VAL A 231 18.74 4.89 24.85
CA VAL A 231 19.69 5.07 23.74
C VAL A 231 21.10 5.46 24.22
N LEU A 232 21.28 5.64 25.53
CA LEU A 232 22.54 6.10 26.11
C LEU A 232 23.74 5.24 25.71
N PRO A 233 23.70 3.89 25.75
CA PRO A 233 24.85 3.07 25.38
C PRO A 233 25.29 3.27 23.92
N LEU A 234 24.32 3.53 23.02
CA LEU A 234 24.61 3.84 21.62
C LEU A 234 25.21 5.25 21.48
N LEU A 235 24.64 6.23 22.19
CA LEU A 235 25.14 7.60 22.15
C LEU A 235 26.59 7.70 22.63
N GLU A 236 26.96 6.96 23.68
CA GLU A 236 28.32 6.88 24.17
C GLU A 236 29.31 6.35 23.12
N GLN A 237 28.93 5.32 22.39
CA GLN A 237 29.74 4.78 21.29
C GLN A 237 29.90 5.78 20.15
N VAL A 238 28.83 6.45 19.75
CA VAL A 238 28.85 7.46 18.69
C VAL A 238 29.71 8.64 19.08
N VAL A 239 29.61 9.11 20.33
CA VAL A 239 30.45 10.21 20.86
C VAL A 239 31.92 9.79 20.91
N GLN A 240 32.24 8.58 21.40
CA GLN A 240 33.60 8.05 21.42
C GLN A 240 34.22 7.91 20.03
N ALA A 241 33.39 7.55 19.03
CA ALA A 241 33.81 7.46 17.63
C ALA A 241 33.96 8.84 16.96
N GLY A 242 33.53 9.94 17.60
CA GLY A 242 33.50 11.27 17.01
C GLY A 242 32.54 11.36 15.80
N ALA A 243 31.53 10.47 15.72
CA ALA A 243 30.67 10.33 14.59
C ALA A 243 29.38 11.19 14.71
N LYS A 244 28.71 11.35 13.58
CA LYS A 244 27.40 12.04 13.50
C LYS A 244 26.27 11.00 13.59
N LEU A 245 25.12 11.37 14.14
CA LEU A 245 23.98 10.47 14.31
C LEU A 245 22.69 11.05 13.71
N LEU A 246 22.04 10.27 12.88
CA LEU A 246 20.66 10.49 12.46
C LEU A 246 19.76 9.51 13.19
N ILE A 247 18.75 10.01 13.88
CA ILE A 247 17.74 9.19 14.56
C ILE A 247 16.43 9.29 13.78
N ILE A 248 15.93 8.15 13.33
CA ILE A 248 14.62 8.01 12.70
C ILE A 248 13.76 7.18 13.65
N ALA A 249 12.81 7.82 14.32
CA ALA A 249 11.99 7.19 15.36
C ALA A 249 10.51 7.52 15.16
N GLU A 250 9.61 6.78 15.83
CA GLU A 250 8.19 7.17 15.84
C GLU A 250 8.02 8.60 16.37
N ASP A 251 8.70 8.91 17.45
CA ASP A 251 8.85 10.28 17.98
C ASP A 251 10.06 10.34 18.92
N VAL A 252 10.60 11.55 19.10
CA VAL A 252 11.61 11.82 20.16
C VAL A 252 11.12 13.02 20.95
N GLU A 253 10.82 12.81 22.23
CA GLU A 253 10.16 13.80 23.07
C GLU A 253 10.74 13.86 24.49
N GLY A 254 10.27 14.83 25.28
CA GLY A 254 10.55 14.94 26.70
C GLY A 254 12.04 15.12 27.02
N GLU A 255 12.53 14.36 28.02
CA GLU A 255 13.91 14.42 28.51
C GLU A 255 14.92 14.03 27.43
N ALA A 256 14.61 13.02 26.62
CA ALA A 256 15.49 12.56 25.56
C ALA A 256 15.76 13.67 24.52
N LEU A 257 14.71 14.33 24.04
CA LEU A 257 14.84 15.44 23.10
C LEU A 257 15.67 16.59 23.67
N THR A 258 15.36 16.99 24.90
CA THR A 258 16.08 18.08 25.58
C THR A 258 17.57 17.76 25.74
N THR A 259 17.90 16.54 26.15
CA THR A 259 19.27 16.09 26.34
C THR A 259 20.05 16.07 25.01
N LEU A 260 19.44 15.56 23.94
CA LEU A 260 20.06 15.56 22.61
C LEU A 260 20.34 16.99 22.11
N ILE A 261 19.38 17.90 22.26
CA ILE A 261 19.54 19.31 21.86
C ILE A 261 20.64 20.00 22.67
N VAL A 262 20.67 19.85 24.00
CA VAL A 262 21.66 20.45 24.84
C VAL A 262 23.09 19.97 24.52
N ASN A 263 23.28 18.67 24.30
CA ASN A 263 24.58 18.11 23.94
C ASN A 263 25.03 18.57 22.55
N LYS A 264 24.10 18.65 21.58
CA LYS A 264 24.39 19.22 20.26
C LYS A 264 24.82 20.68 20.34
N LEU A 265 24.08 21.50 21.08
CA LEU A 265 24.39 22.93 21.26
C LEU A 265 25.75 23.14 21.99
N ARG A 266 26.13 22.24 22.88
CA ARG A 266 27.43 22.22 23.53
C ARG A 266 28.57 21.74 22.62
N GLY A 267 28.25 21.26 21.42
CA GLY A 267 29.23 20.73 20.48
C GLY A 267 29.79 19.36 20.86
N THR A 268 29.14 18.63 21.78
CA THR A 268 29.61 17.31 22.24
C THR A 268 29.53 16.29 21.10
N PHE A 269 28.45 16.30 20.31
CA PHE A 269 28.29 15.52 19.08
C PHE A 269 27.20 16.09 18.16
N GLN A 270 27.25 15.72 16.91
CA GLN A 270 26.23 16.13 15.93
C GLN A 270 25.12 15.07 15.85
N VAL A 271 23.91 15.49 16.16
CA VAL A 271 22.73 14.65 16.10
C VAL A 271 21.56 15.39 15.46
N VAL A 272 20.83 14.66 14.63
CA VAL A 272 19.54 15.09 14.08
C VAL A 272 18.53 13.98 14.33
N ALA A 273 17.37 14.34 14.83
CA ALA A 273 16.27 13.42 14.99
C ALA A 273 15.11 13.83 14.08
N VAL A 274 14.58 12.87 13.35
CA VAL A 274 13.42 13.02 12.47
C VAL A 274 12.33 12.04 12.87
N LYS A 275 11.10 12.43 12.65
CA LYS A 275 9.95 11.57 12.87
C LYS A 275 9.81 10.62 11.68
N ALA A 276 9.73 9.32 11.95
CA ALA A 276 9.54 8.32 10.92
C ALA A 276 8.27 8.60 10.09
N PRO A 277 8.33 8.49 8.76
CA PRO A 277 7.19 8.71 7.89
C PRO A 277 6.13 7.59 8.05
N GLY A 278 4.96 7.82 7.48
CA GLY A 278 3.83 6.88 7.58
C GLY A 278 3.02 7.02 8.86
N TYR A 279 1.89 6.30 8.90
CA TYR A 279 0.95 6.27 10.03
C TYR A 279 0.59 4.82 10.37
N GLY A 280 0.45 4.54 11.68
CA GLY A 280 0.04 3.23 12.17
C GLY A 280 0.98 2.10 11.72
N ASP A 281 0.40 1.00 11.24
CA ASP A 281 1.17 -0.19 10.86
C ASP A 281 2.10 0.04 9.66
N ARG A 282 1.78 0.95 8.74
CA ARG A 282 2.67 1.30 7.62
C ARG A 282 4.03 1.88 8.07
N ARG A 283 4.09 2.48 9.24
CA ARG A 283 5.35 3.00 9.79
C ARG A 283 6.29 1.88 10.22
N LYS A 284 5.76 0.71 10.58
CA LYS A 284 6.57 -0.45 10.98
C LYS A 284 7.19 -1.20 9.79
N GLU A 285 6.63 -1.01 8.61
CA GLU A 285 7.10 -1.64 7.38
C GLU A 285 8.31 -0.91 6.76
N MET A 286 8.62 0.27 7.25
CA MET A 286 9.81 1.06 6.90
C MET A 286 11.00 0.73 7.77
#